data_231014656f768a13938a348ceec58280
#
_entry.id   231014656f768a13938a348ceec58280
#
_cell.length_a   1.000
_cell.length_b   1.000
_cell.length_c   1.000
_cell.angle_alpha   90.00
_cell.angle_beta   90.00
_cell.angle_gamma   90.00
#
_symmetry.space_group_name_H-M   'P 1'
#
loop_
_entity.id
_entity.type
_entity.pdbx_description
1 polymer ?
#
loop_
_entity_poly.entity_id
_entity_poly.type
_entity_poly.pdbx_seq_one_letter_code
_entity_poly.pdbx_strand_id
1 'polypeptide(L)'
;MNIWIDILHTPQLNFYKPVVTMLSNKGYHVFITVLNRGKLFTIAKKELGVIPNVIVDAIGRHRMTKLSAIIEANLLRIPQMIGWKGKKKIDIAFSNGFHTAILCNGKTPNYSFDDDPQTRDYKYKIKYNDICHFCIYEADKPLSPKAVILRCTKEWAYLAPKYFTPNPQVLEKYGVQPKEYVFLREVSVGTVNYAGQASGAILGIQDLIPKDKKVLFSLEEKDKRHLYPKDWILLQEPIEDIHSLIYYSAGLVSSGDSMAREAALLGVPAYYLGIRYDMPANAAAAKVANLQNQKTADFATWVKNLEVEAKEAEQKQLALRQHIDEEFIDINAYMMALVEKVKIRPINEKCTII
;
A
#
# COMPACT_ATOMS: atom_id res chain seq x y z
N MET A 1 9.78 -15.80 19.97
CA MET A 1 8.34 -15.74 19.68
C MET A 1 8.10 -16.10 18.22
N ASN A 2 6.96 -16.70 17.93
CA ASN A 2 6.52 -17.08 16.60
C ASN A 2 5.37 -16.15 16.18
N ILE A 3 5.60 -15.36 15.16
CA ILE A 3 4.68 -14.33 14.69
C ILE A 3 4.11 -14.75 13.35
N TRP A 4 2.80 -14.67 13.17
CA TRP A 4 2.14 -14.98 11.92
C TRP A 4 1.62 -13.74 11.24
N ILE A 5 1.97 -13.56 9.96
CA ILE A 5 1.48 -12.46 9.11
C ILE A 5 0.81 -13.06 7.87
N ASP A 6 -0.43 -12.62 7.55
CA ASP A 6 -1.15 -13.08 6.36
C ASP A 6 -1.24 -11.97 5.31
N ILE A 7 -0.76 -12.23 4.09
CA ILE A 7 -0.64 -11.27 2.99
C ILE A 7 -1.51 -11.71 1.81
N LEU A 8 -2.42 -10.84 1.37
CA LEU A 8 -3.36 -11.09 0.28
C LEU A 8 -3.09 -10.26 -0.98
N HIS A 9 -2.35 -9.14 -0.85
CA HIS A 9 -2.11 -8.16 -1.91
C HIS A 9 -0.71 -7.55 -1.81
N THR A 10 -0.15 -7.09 -2.92
CA THR A 10 1.18 -6.46 -2.97
C THR A 10 1.34 -5.25 -2.02
N PRO A 11 0.38 -4.31 -1.88
CA PRO A 11 0.51 -3.23 -0.90
C PRO A 11 0.67 -3.72 0.55
N GLN A 12 0.09 -4.87 0.91
CA GLN A 12 0.27 -5.46 2.24
C GLN A 12 1.70 -6.01 2.42
N LEU A 13 2.33 -6.52 1.36
CA LEU A 13 3.72 -6.94 1.41
C LEU A 13 4.62 -5.74 1.74
N ASN A 14 4.47 -4.62 1.03
CA ASN A 14 5.22 -3.39 1.31
C ASN A 14 4.98 -2.92 2.75
N PHE A 15 3.71 -2.93 3.19
CA PHE A 15 3.31 -2.52 4.54
C PHE A 15 4.01 -3.33 5.65
N TYR A 16 4.10 -4.66 5.51
CA TYR A 16 4.69 -5.51 6.54
C TYR A 16 6.21 -5.68 6.42
N LYS A 17 6.82 -5.40 5.28
CA LYS A 17 8.25 -5.64 5.05
C LYS A 17 9.17 -4.99 6.09
N PRO A 18 9.01 -3.71 6.49
CA PRO A 18 9.86 -3.10 7.50
C PRO A 18 9.74 -3.77 8.87
N VAL A 19 8.52 -4.03 9.35
CA VAL A 19 8.33 -4.68 10.65
C VAL A 19 8.81 -6.13 10.64
N VAL A 20 8.68 -6.86 9.53
CA VAL A 20 9.25 -8.23 9.37
C VAL A 20 10.76 -8.19 9.57
N THR A 21 11.44 -7.21 8.97
CA THR A 21 12.89 -7.03 9.15
C THR A 21 13.23 -6.71 10.61
N MET A 22 12.49 -5.82 11.26
CA MET A 22 12.69 -5.47 12.67
C MET A 22 12.48 -6.67 13.59
N LEU A 23 11.43 -7.46 13.35
CA LEU A 23 11.12 -8.69 14.12
C LEU A 23 12.24 -9.74 13.96
N SER A 24 12.70 -9.95 12.75
CA SER A 24 13.83 -10.85 12.46
C SER A 24 15.11 -10.41 13.18
N ASN A 25 15.43 -9.12 13.16
CA ASN A 25 16.61 -8.55 13.83
C ASN A 25 16.55 -8.71 15.37
N LYS A 26 15.35 -8.81 15.94
CA LYS A 26 15.11 -9.14 17.35
C LYS A 26 15.18 -10.67 17.63
N GLY A 27 15.45 -11.50 16.63
CA GLY A 27 15.54 -12.96 16.76
C GLY A 27 14.18 -13.67 16.83
N TYR A 28 13.09 -13.00 16.47
CA TYR A 28 11.77 -13.63 16.39
C TYR A 28 11.63 -14.44 15.10
N HIS A 29 10.85 -15.52 15.14
CA HIS A 29 10.48 -16.28 13.94
C HIS A 29 9.22 -15.71 13.33
N VAL A 30 9.29 -15.32 12.05
CA VAL A 30 8.16 -14.76 11.34
C VAL A 30 7.66 -15.76 10.28
N PHE A 31 6.43 -16.18 10.41
CA PHE A 31 5.74 -17.06 9.48
C PHE A 31 4.78 -16.23 8.63
N ILE A 32 4.98 -16.22 7.34
CA ILE A 32 4.18 -15.44 6.41
C ILE A 32 3.39 -16.37 5.52
N THR A 33 2.05 -16.24 5.55
CA THR A 33 1.18 -16.90 4.58
C THR A 33 0.80 -15.91 3.49
N VAL A 34 0.89 -16.34 2.24
CA VAL A 34 0.61 -15.50 1.07
C VAL A 34 -0.45 -16.15 0.20
N LEU A 35 -1.47 -15.38 -0.18
CA LEU A 35 -2.40 -15.84 -1.21
C LEU A 35 -1.65 -15.96 -2.55
N ASN A 36 -1.70 -17.14 -3.17
CA ASN A 36 -1.07 -17.36 -4.47
C ASN A 36 -1.87 -16.65 -5.58
N ARG A 37 -1.56 -15.37 -5.78
CA ARG A 37 -2.23 -14.46 -6.71
C ARG A 37 -1.18 -13.77 -7.61
N GLY A 38 -1.27 -13.99 -8.91
CA GLY A 38 -0.34 -13.42 -9.87
C GLY A 38 1.13 -13.67 -9.46
N LYS A 39 1.93 -12.64 -9.36
CA LYS A 39 3.35 -12.72 -8.95
C LYS A 39 3.57 -12.52 -7.44
N LEU A 40 2.50 -12.31 -6.64
CA LEU A 40 2.60 -11.93 -5.23
C LEU A 40 3.47 -12.90 -4.40
N PHE A 41 3.24 -14.21 -4.54
CA PHE A 41 4.03 -15.21 -3.80
C PHE A 41 5.51 -15.19 -4.22
N THR A 42 5.78 -15.10 -5.51
CA THR A 42 7.16 -15.03 -6.04
C THR A 42 7.91 -13.80 -5.52
N ILE A 43 7.23 -12.64 -5.50
CA ILE A 43 7.78 -11.39 -4.97
C ILE A 43 8.01 -11.52 -3.47
N ALA A 44 7.01 -11.98 -2.72
CA ALA A 44 7.12 -12.17 -1.26
C ALA A 44 8.27 -13.12 -0.90
N LYS A 45 8.44 -14.23 -1.63
CA LYS A 45 9.53 -15.17 -1.41
C LYS A 45 10.90 -14.56 -1.73
N LYS A 46 11.00 -13.78 -2.83
CA LYS A 46 12.24 -13.08 -3.20
C LYS A 46 12.62 -12.01 -2.18
N GLU A 47 11.66 -11.25 -1.67
CA GLU A 47 11.93 -10.08 -0.82
C GLU A 47 11.95 -10.37 0.69
N LEU A 48 11.05 -11.25 1.16
CA LEU A 48 10.93 -11.57 2.58
C LEU A 48 11.58 -12.90 2.93
N GLY A 49 11.55 -13.89 2.03
CA GLY A 49 12.10 -15.22 2.29
C GLY A 49 13.62 -15.29 2.38
N VAL A 50 14.33 -14.21 2.05
CA VAL A 50 15.78 -14.06 2.23
C VAL A 50 16.16 -13.46 3.58
N ILE A 51 15.17 -12.95 4.33
CA ILE A 51 15.39 -12.38 5.67
C ILE A 51 15.56 -13.53 6.66
N PRO A 52 16.57 -13.52 7.54
CA PRO A 52 16.77 -14.55 8.53
C PRO A 52 15.52 -14.78 9.39
N ASN A 53 15.26 -16.02 9.80
CA ASN A 53 14.11 -16.42 10.63
C ASN A 53 12.72 -16.12 10.02
N VAL A 54 12.64 -15.87 8.71
CA VAL A 54 11.39 -15.64 7.99
C VAL A 54 11.07 -16.82 7.07
N ILE A 55 9.86 -17.35 7.20
CA ILE A 55 9.34 -18.44 6.35
C ILE A 55 8.12 -17.93 5.59
N VAL A 56 8.15 -18.06 4.26
CA VAL A 56 7.07 -17.62 3.37
C VAL A 56 6.42 -18.82 2.71
N ASP A 57 5.15 -19.06 3.02
CA ASP A 57 4.35 -20.17 2.50
C ASP A 57 3.16 -19.67 1.67
N ALA A 58 2.93 -20.27 0.49
CA ALA A 58 1.74 -20.00 -0.31
C ALA A 58 0.55 -20.83 0.21
N ILE A 59 -0.58 -20.16 0.54
CA ILE A 59 -1.81 -20.82 0.96
C ILE A 59 -3.02 -20.22 0.24
N GLY A 60 -3.77 -21.09 -0.43
CA GLY A 60 -4.91 -20.70 -1.26
C GLY A 60 -4.51 -20.18 -2.64
N ARG A 61 -5.49 -19.99 -3.51
CA ARG A 61 -5.32 -19.53 -4.90
C ARG A 61 -6.27 -18.38 -5.21
N HIS A 62 -5.81 -17.43 -6.00
CA HIS A 62 -6.71 -16.41 -6.53
C HIS A 62 -7.68 -17.03 -7.55
N ARG A 63 -8.93 -16.62 -7.49
CA ARG A 63 -10.00 -17.06 -8.41
C ARG A 63 -10.58 -15.88 -9.17
N MET A 64 -10.89 -16.09 -10.43
CA MET A 64 -11.35 -15.03 -11.34
C MET A 64 -12.82 -14.63 -11.10
N THR A 65 -13.68 -15.56 -10.70
CA THR A 65 -15.10 -15.27 -10.48
C THR A 65 -15.39 -15.04 -9.00
N LYS A 66 -16.39 -14.19 -8.71
CA LYS A 66 -16.82 -13.88 -7.35
C LYS A 66 -17.20 -15.12 -6.54
N LEU A 67 -17.96 -16.04 -7.16
CA LEU A 67 -18.37 -17.28 -6.50
C LEU A 67 -17.17 -18.18 -6.20
N SER A 68 -16.28 -18.41 -7.17
CA SER A 68 -15.09 -19.22 -6.96
C SER A 68 -14.11 -18.60 -5.95
N ALA A 69 -14.05 -17.27 -5.85
CA ALA A 69 -13.25 -16.59 -4.82
C ALA A 69 -13.83 -16.81 -3.42
N ILE A 70 -15.16 -16.79 -3.25
CA ILE A 70 -15.83 -17.11 -1.99
C ILE A 70 -15.58 -18.57 -1.58
N ILE A 71 -15.70 -19.50 -2.51
CA ILE A 71 -15.42 -20.93 -2.28
C ILE A 71 -13.95 -21.11 -1.86
N GLU A 72 -13.02 -20.53 -2.59
CA GLU A 72 -11.60 -20.60 -2.26
C GLU A 72 -11.33 -20.08 -0.83
N ALA A 73 -11.82 -18.87 -0.51
CA ALA A 73 -11.55 -18.23 0.78
C ALA A 73 -12.10 -19.03 1.96
N ASN A 74 -13.32 -19.58 1.85
CA ASN A 74 -14.03 -20.16 3.00
C ASN A 74 -13.96 -21.70 3.04
N LEU A 75 -13.97 -22.37 1.89
CA LEU A 75 -13.99 -23.83 1.85
C LEU A 75 -12.62 -24.46 1.58
N LEU A 76 -11.73 -23.79 0.86
CA LEU A 76 -10.45 -24.38 0.47
C LEU A 76 -9.28 -23.78 1.25
N ARG A 77 -9.21 -22.47 1.39
CA ARG A 77 -8.09 -21.79 2.04
C ARG A 77 -8.09 -21.97 3.56
N ILE A 78 -9.24 -21.82 4.20
CA ILE A 78 -9.35 -21.95 5.67
C ILE A 78 -8.88 -23.31 6.17
N PRO A 79 -9.34 -24.47 5.63
CA PRO A 79 -8.81 -25.76 6.03
C PRO A 79 -7.30 -25.92 5.84
N GLN A 80 -6.75 -25.38 4.73
CA GLN A 80 -5.30 -25.39 4.49
C GLN A 80 -4.56 -24.57 5.57
N MET A 81 -5.07 -23.39 5.94
CA MET A 81 -4.52 -22.57 7.01
C MET A 81 -4.60 -23.26 8.38
N ILE A 82 -5.69 -23.98 8.67
CA ILE A 82 -5.83 -24.80 9.91
C ILE A 82 -4.71 -25.84 9.97
N GLY A 83 -4.55 -26.64 8.91
CA GLY A 83 -3.51 -27.67 8.83
C GLY A 83 -2.09 -27.08 8.92
N TRP A 84 -1.87 -25.93 8.29
CA TRP A 84 -0.61 -25.22 8.35
C TRP A 84 -0.32 -24.68 9.75
N LYS A 85 -1.28 -23.99 10.38
CA LYS A 85 -1.15 -23.45 11.75
C LYS A 85 -0.97 -24.54 12.80
N GLY A 86 -1.66 -25.68 12.66
CA GLY A 86 -1.57 -26.81 13.60
C GLY A 86 -0.16 -27.37 13.76
N LYS A 87 0.72 -27.14 12.78
CA LYS A 87 2.13 -27.55 12.81
C LYS A 87 3.06 -26.49 13.43
N LYS A 88 2.53 -25.33 13.83
CA LYS A 88 3.30 -24.18 14.29
C LYS A 88 2.71 -23.64 15.60
N LYS A 89 3.57 -23.33 16.57
CA LYS A 89 3.15 -22.63 17.78
C LYS A 89 3.19 -21.13 17.51
N ILE A 90 2.03 -20.54 17.18
CA ILE A 90 1.91 -19.10 16.92
C ILE A 90 1.59 -18.37 18.21
N ASP A 91 2.39 -17.36 18.54
CA ASP A 91 2.25 -16.53 19.74
C ASP A 91 1.41 -15.27 19.49
N ILE A 92 1.46 -14.70 18.28
CA ILE A 92 0.71 -13.50 17.86
C ILE A 92 0.48 -13.52 16.35
N ALA A 93 -0.62 -12.93 15.88
CA ALA A 93 -0.93 -12.85 14.46
C ALA A 93 -1.33 -11.45 14.01
N PHE A 94 -0.87 -11.06 12.82
CA PHE A 94 -1.23 -9.81 12.12
C PHE A 94 -1.85 -10.13 10.76
N SER A 95 -2.84 -9.35 10.34
CA SER A 95 -3.46 -9.47 9.02
C SER A 95 -4.15 -8.17 8.60
N ASN A 96 -4.65 -8.13 7.37
CA ASN A 96 -5.57 -7.08 6.92
C ASN A 96 -7.02 -7.57 6.84
N GLY A 97 -7.29 -8.79 7.30
CA GLY A 97 -8.59 -9.44 7.19
C GLY A 97 -9.03 -10.10 8.48
N PHE A 98 -10.02 -10.99 8.36
CA PHE A 98 -10.61 -11.71 9.48
C PHE A 98 -10.31 -13.21 9.48
N HIS A 99 -9.82 -13.78 8.37
CA HIS A 99 -9.59 -15.24 8.27
C HIS A 99 -8.54 -15.72 9.28
N THR A 100 -7.43 -15.00 9.41
CA THR A 100 -6.39 -15.28 10.41
C THR A 100 -6.95 -15.23 11.82
N ALA A 101 -7.82 -14.24 12.10
CA ALA A 101 -8.43 -14.06 13.40
C ALA A 101 -9.39 -15.19 13.78
N ILE A 102 -10.18 -15.73 12.84
CA ILE A 102 -11.02 -16.91 13.07
C ILE A 102 -10.17 -18.08 13.59
N LEU A 103 -8.98 -18.28 12.99
CA LEU A 103 -8.08 -19.38 13.36
C LEU A 103 -7.33 -19.13 14.68
N CYS A 104 -7.21 -17.89 15.10
CA CYS A 104 -6.59 -17.50 16.37
C CYS A 104 -7.57 -17.47 17.54
N ASN A 105 -8.83 -17.25 17.28
CA ASN A 105 -10.00 -17.07 18.14
C ASN A 105 -9.79 -17.40 19.63
N GLY A 106 -9.57 -16.38 20.46
CA GLY A 106 -9.45 -16.50 21.92
C GLY A 106 -8.22 -17.23 22.47
N LYS A 107 -7.34 -17.77 21.60
CA LYS A 107 -6.15 -18.53 21.99
C LYS A 107 -4.84 -17.82 21.66
N THR A 108 -4.81 -17.06 20.58
CA THR A 108 -3.64 -16.35 20.08
C THR A 108 -4.04 -14.90 19.83
N PRO A 109 -3.36 -13.90 20.44
CA PRO A 109 -3.62 -12.49 20.15
C PRO A 109 -3.54 -12.23 18.65
N ASN A 110 -4.53 -11.51 18.12
CA ASN A 110 -4.61 -11.25 16.69
C ASN A 110 -5.10 -9.83 16.44
N TYR A 111 -4.41 -9.17 15.55
CA TYR A 111 -4.62 -7.77 15.22
C TYR A 111 -4.76 -7.60 13.72
N SER A 112 -5.76 -6.82 13.29
CA SER A 112 -5.85 -6.40 11.90
C SER A 112 -5.33 -4.99 11.70
N PHE A 113 -4.73 -4.76 10.52
CA PHE A 113 -4.31 -3.45 10.05
C PHE A 113 -4.91 -3.20 8.68
N ASP A 114 -5.72 -2.16 8.54
CA ASP A 114 -6.43 -1.83 7.31
C ASP A 114 -6.44 -0.31 7.09
N ASP A 115 -6.88 0.12 5.91
CA ASP A 115 -6.96 1.52 5.51
C ASP A 115 -8.40 1.99 5.26
N ASP A 116 -9.40 1.10 5.39
CA ASP A 116 -10.79 1.45 5.16
C ASP A 116 -11.73 0.77 6.17
N PRO A 117 -12.21 1.50 7.19
CA PRO A 117 -13.19 0.99 8.15
C PRO A 117 -14.61 0.89 7.59
N GLN A 118 -14.85 1.33 6.34
CA GLN A 118 -16.16 1.30 5.72
C GLN A 118 -16.37 0.11 4.78
N THR A 119 -15.39 -0.81 4.71
CA THR A 119 -15.48 -2.02 3.88
C THR A 119 -16.62 -2.95 4.29
N ARG A 120 -17.10 -3.74 3.32
CA ARG A 120 -18.19 -4.72 3.56
C ARG A 120 -17.83 -5.79 4.59
N ASP A 121 -16.56 -6.08 4.77
CA ASP A 121 -16.06 -7.08 5.72
C ASP A 121 -15.75 -6.50 7.10
N TYR A 122 -15.93 -5.19 7.32
CA TYR A 122 -15.72 -4.51 8.61
C TYR A 122 -16.36 -5.26 9.78
N LYS A 123 -17.63 -5.67 9.64
CA LYS A 123 -18.36 -6.42 10.69
C LYS A 123 -17.69 -7.75 11.07
N TYR A 124 -17.03 -8.41 10.12
CA TYR A 124 -16.31 -9.67 10.39
C TYR A 124 -14.94 -9.37 11.02
N LYS A 125 -14.24 -8.33 10.57
CA LYS A 125 -12.99 -7.87 11.19
C LYS A 125 -13.20 -7.55 12.67
N ILE A 126 -14.19 -6.73 12.99
CA ILE A 126 -14.54 -6.36 14.37
C ILE A 126 -14.97 -7.56 15.21
N LYS A 127 -15.68 -8.53 14.61
CA LYS A 127 -16.15 -9.73 15.33
C LYS A 127 -15.00 -10.64 15.75
N TYR A 128 -14.06 -10.90 14.85
CA TYR A 128 -13.08 -11.97 15.00
C TYR A 128 -11.68 -11.49 15.40
N ASN A 129 -11.27 -10.26 15.11
CA ASN A 129 -10.02 -9.73 15.61
C ASN A 129 -10.16 -9.24 17.07
N ASP A 130 -9.07 -9.28 17.83
CA ASP A 130 -9.02 -8.70 19.17
C ASP A 130 -9.07 -7.18 19.10
N ILE A 131 -8.23 -6.60 18.22
CA ILE A 131 -8.24 -5.17 17.90
C ILE A 131 -8.09 -5.00 16.38
N CYS A 132 -8.85 -4.06 15.82
CA CYS A 132 -8.76 -3.64 14.42
C CYS A 132 -8.13 -2.25 14.34
N HIS A 133 -6.93 -2.19 13.77
CA HIS A 133 -6.24 -0.93 13.55
C HIS A 133 -6.52 -0.45 12.13
N PHE A 134 -6.93 0.82 12.02
CA PHE A 134 -7.15 1.48 10.76
C PHE A 134 -6.10 2.57 10.55
N CYS A 135 -5.20 2.35 9.60
CA CYS A 135 -4.16 3.30 9.22
C CYS A 135 -4.75 4.40 8.35
N ILE A 136 -5.47 5.33 8.96
CA ILE A 136 -6.07 6.50 8.35
C ILE A 136 -5.94 7.69 9.29
N TYR A 137 -5.95 8.90 8.74
CA TYR A 137 -5.84 10.12 9.53
C TYR A 137 -7.14 10.45 10.28
N GLU A 138 -8.28 10.26 9.62
CA GLU A 138 -9.62 10.52 10.16
C GLU A 138 -10.61 9.43 9.73
N ALA A 139 -11.68 9.25 10.48
CA ALA A 139 -12.82 8.42 10.13
C ALA A 139 -14.11 9.22 10.21
N ASP A 140 -14.96 9.09 9.18
CA ASP A 140 -16.21 9.85 9.06
C ASP A 140 -17.31 9.33 9.98
N LYS A 141 -17.19 8.11 10.49
CA LYS A 141 -18.23 7.45 11.28
C LYS A 141 -17.68 6.91 12.59
N PRO A 142 -18.50 6.90 13.66
CA PRO A 142 -18.16 6.22 14.90
C PRO A 142 -17.82 4.76 14.66
N LEU A 143 -16.70 4.31 15.21
CA LEU A 143 -16.21 2.94 15.09
C LEU A 143 -16.50 2.15 16.37
N SER A 144 -16.43 0.82 16.25
CA SER A 144 -16.54 -0.09 17.40
C SER A 144 -15.45 0.20 18.45
N PRO A 145 -15.69 -0.09 19.76
CA PRO A 145 -14.65 -0.04 20.79
C PRO A 145 -13.41 -0.91 20.52
N LYS A 146 -13.51 -1.89 19.62
CA LYS A 146 -12.37 -2.69 19.16
C LYS A 146 -11.58 -2.04 18.02
N ALA A 147 -12.05 -0.92 17.49
CA ALA A 147 -11.36 -0.21 16.40
C ALA A 147 -10.47 0.88 16.97
N VAL A 148 -9.24 0.92 16.51
CA VAL A 148 -8.25 1.95 16.84
C VAL A 148 -7.83 2.64 15.54
N ILE A 149 -7.99 3.95 15.48
CA ILE A 149 -7.50 4.75 14.36
C ILE A 149 -6.06 5.17 14.68
N LEU A 150 -5.17 4.83 13.80
CA LEU A 150 -3.78 5.23 13.87
C LEU A 150 -3.58 6.48 13.01
N ARG A 151 -2.96 7.51 13.59
CA ARG A 151 -2.67 8.77 12.89
C ARG A 151 -1.54 8.59 11.87
N CYS A 152 -1.81 7.86 10.83
CA CYS A 152 -0.92 7.59 9.71
C CYS A 152 -1.71 7.04 8.52
N THR A 153 -1.04 6.87 7.38
CA THR A 153 -1.50 6.03 6.27
C THR A 153 -0.67 4.74 6.24
N LYS A 154 -1.20 3.69 5.61
CA LYS A 154 -0.46 2.41 5.48
C LYS A 154 0.86 2.58 4.73
N GLU A 155 0.84 3.42 3.73
CA GLU A 155 2.00 3.68 2.87
C GLU A 155 3.18 4.26 3.67
N TRP A 156 2.90 4.99 4.77
CA TRP A 156 3.95 5.55 5.61
C TRP A 156 4.78 4.50 6.35
N ALA A 157 4.25 3.28 6.50
CA ALA A 157 5.02 2.16 7.06
C ALA A 157 6.31 1.85 6.27
N TYR A 158 6.32 2.12 4.96
CA TYR A 158 7.46 1.84 4.08
C TYR A 158 7.99 3.05 3.31
N LEU A 159 7.31 4.21 3.35
CA LEU A 159 7.73 5.44 2.66
C LEU A 159 8.31 6.50 3.61
N ALA A 160 8.15 6.34 4.92
CA ALA A 160 8.75 7.26 5.89
C ALA A 160 10.28 7.36 5.69
N PRO A 161 10.89 8.53 5.93
CA PRO A 161 12.34 8.75 5.73
C PRO A 161 13.22 7.72 6.42
N LYS A 162 12.76 7.18 7.54
CA LYS A 162 13.42 6.11 8.30
C LYS A 162 13.52 4.78 7.56
N TYR A 163 12.57 4.48 6.66
CA TYR A 163 12.42 3.19 5.98
C TYR A 163 12.66 3.24 4.49
N PHE A 164 12.65 4.42 3.90
CA PHE A 164 12.83 4.62 2.47
C PHE A 164 13.81 5.74 2.15
N THR A 165 14.91 5.36 1.54
CA THR A 165 15.89 6.26 0.94
C THR A 165 15.82 6.11 -0.58
N PRO A 166 15.47 7.18 -1.32
CA PRO A 166 15.39 7.12 -2.78
C PRO A 166 16.76 6.80 -3.41
N ASN A 167 16.79 5.89 -4.38
CA ASN A 167 17.97 5.49 -5.11
C ASN A 167 17.96 6.06 -6.54
N PRO A 168 18.82 7.04 -6.89
CA PRO A 168 18.83 7.63 -8.23
C PRO A 168 19.33 6.68 -9.33
N GLN A 169 20.05 5.61 -8.98
CA GLN A 169 20.59 4.67 -9.97
C GLN A 169 19.49 3.96 -10.78
N VAL A 170 18.27 3.87 -10.24
CA VAL A 170 17.14 3.26 -10.98
C VAL A 170 16.79 4.03 -12.25
N LEU A 171 17.14 5.31 -12.34
CA LEU A 171 16.84 6.18 -13.47
C LEU A 171 17.67 5.79 -14.71
N GLU A 172 18.89 5.32 -14.52
CA GLU A 172 19.80 4.92 -15.59
C GLU A 172 19.17 3.89 -16.52
N LYS A 173 18.47 2.91 -15.94
CA LYS A 173 17.79 1.84 -16.68
C LYS A 173 16.76 2.37 -17.70
N TYR A 174 16.18 3.55 -17.45
CA TYR A 174 15.15 4.14 -18.30
C TYR A 174 15.63 5.36 -19.06
N GLY A 175 16.91 5.74 -18.90
CA GLY A 175 17.51 6.90 -19.57
C GLY A 175 16.79 8.21 -19.23
N VAL A 176 16.35 8.37 -17.98
CA VAL A 176 15.67 9.58 -17.50
C VAL A 176 16.48 10.24 -16.39
N GLN A 177 16.25 11.55 -16.17
CA GLN A 177 16.85 12.31 -15.08
C GLN A 177 15.76 12.77 -14.09
N PRO A 178 16.13 13.16 -12.86
CA PRO A 178 15.19 13.69 -11.89
C PRO A 178 14.38 14.87 -12.47
N LYS A 179 13.05 14.81 -12.30
CA LYS A 179 12.07 15.83 -12.74
C LYS A 179 11.93 16.02 -14.25
N GLU A 180 12.59 15.19 -15.08
CA GLU A 180 12.45 15.24 -16.54
C GLU A 180 11.32 14.35 -17.08
N TYR A 181 10.64 13.58 -16.25
CA TYR A 181 9.58 12.67 -16.68
C TYR A 181 8.34 12.72 -15.79
N VAL A 182 7.22 12.34 -16.37
CA VAL A 182 5.97 12.08 -15.68
C VAL A 182 5.77 10.58 -15.55
N PHE A 183 5.31 10.14 -14.39
CA PHE A 183 4.96 8.73 -14.14
C PHE A 183 3.46 8.54 -14.32
N LEU A 184 3.06 7.67 -15.24
CA LEU A 184 1.65 7.36 -15.50
C LEU A 184 1.33 5.92 -15.08
N ARG A 185 0.17 5.73 -14.44
CA ARG A 185 -0.33 4.41 -14.04
C ARG A 185 -1.77 4.21 -14.50
N GLU A 186 -1.98 3.19 -15.35
CA GLU A 186 -3.32 2.71 -15.71
C GLU A 186 -3.56 1.34 -15.10
N VAL A 187 -4.61 1.24 -14.25
CA VAL A 187 -4.99 -0.02 -13.60
C VAL A 187 -6.07 -0.74 -14.40
N SER A 188 -6.14 -2.07 -14.25
CA SER A 188 -7.26 -2.86 -14.74
C SER A 188 -8.50 -2.63 -13.86
N VAL A 189 -9.61 -2.30 -14.49
CA VAL A 189 -10.90 -2.04 -13.80
C VAL A 189 -11.72 -3.31 -13.55
N GLY A 190 -11.21 -4.48 -13.93
CA GLY A 190 -11.87 -5.77 -13.75
C GLY A 190 -11.97 -6.27 -12.30
N THR A 191 -11.51 -5.51 -11.32
CA THR A 191 -11.52 -5.89 -9.90
C THR A 191 -12.70 -5.25 -9.15
N VAL A 192 -13.09 -5.87 -8.03
CA VAL A 192 -14.19 -5.36 -7.17
C VAL A 192 -13.92 -3.93 -6.67
N ASN A 193 -12.65 -3.59 -6.45
CA ASN A 193 -12.25 -2.27 -5.93
C ASN A 193 -12.49 -1.14 -6.94
N TYR A 194 -12.50 -1.46 -8.24
CA TYR A 194 -12.69 -0.47 -9.31
C TYR A 194 -14.02 -0.65 -10.04
N ALA A 195 -14.99 -1.32 -9.41
CA ALA A 195 -16.34 -1.49 -9.98
C ALA A 195 -16.99 -0.12 -10.24
N GLY A 196 -17.38 0.14 -11.48
CA GLY A 196 -17.95 1.41 -11.92
C GLY A 196 -16.92 2.44 -12.45
N GLN A 197 -15.61 2.16 -12.36
CA GLN A 197 -14.59 2.98 -12.99
C GLN A 197 -14.47 2.62 -14.48
N ALA A 198 -14.38 3.64 -15.34
CA ALA A 198 -14.12 3.43 -16.76
C ALA A 198 -12.65 2.99 -16.98
N SER A 199 -12.45 2.08 -17.95
CA SER A 199 -11.11 1.72 -18.43
C SER A 199 -10.55 2.84 -19.32
N GLY A 200 -9.25 3.05 -19.30
CA GLY A 200 -8.59 4.04 -20.17
C GLY A 200 -8.66 5.47 -19.64
N ALA A 201 -8.67 5.67 -18.34
CA ALA A 201 -8.68 7.01 -17.75
C ALA A 201 -7.47 7.86 -18.22
N ILE A 202 -6.30 7.23 -18.41
CA ILE A 202 -5.10 7.87 -18.96
C ILE A 202 -5.28 8.25 -20.44
N LEU A 203 -6.06 7.48 -21.22
CA LEU A 203 -6.36 7.85 -22.62
C LEU A 203 -7.10 9.19 -22.69
N GLY A 204 -8.00 9.44 -21.75
CA GLY A 204 -8.80 10.67 -21.72
C GLY A 204 -7.99 11.93 -21.46
N ILE A 205 -6.74 11.81 -20.98
CA ILE A 205 -5.87 12.96 -20.63
C ILE A 205 -4.54 12.97 -21.39
N GLN A 206 -4.31 12.00 -22.26
CA GLN A 206 -3.01 11.81 -22.92
C GLN A 206 -2.51 13.04 -23.69
N ASP A 207 -3.41 13.79 -24.31
CA ASP A 207 -3.08 14.99 -25.10
C ASP A 207 -2.71 16.21 -24.22
N LEU A 208 -3.01 16.12 -22.91
CA LEU A 208 -2.67 17.13 -21.90
C LEU A 208 -1.33 16.86 -21.23
N ILE A 209 -0.71 15.69 -21.45
CA ILE A 209 0.60 15.38 -20.89
C ILE A 209 1.67 16.23 -21.59
N PRO A 210 2.57 16.89 -20.85
CA PRO A 210 3.61 17.74 -21.43
C PRO A 210 4.48 16.98 -22.43
N LYS A 211 4.60 17.50 -23.65
CA LYS A 211 5.35 16.85 -24.75
C LYS A 211 6.86 16.94 -24.59
N ASP A 212 7.34 17.89 -23.80
CA ASP A 212 8.75 18.09 -23.46
C ASP A 212 9.25 17.14 -22.38
N LYS A 213 8.35 16.44 -21.67
CA LYS A 213 8.69 15.47 -20.65
C LYS A 213 8.60 14.03 -21.17
N LYS A 214 9.57 13.21 -20.81
CA LYS A 214 9.47 11.75 -21.00
C LYS A 214 8.32 11.19 -20.16
N VAL A 215 7.79 10.05 -20.58
CA VAL A 215 6.72 9.36 -19.85
C VAL A 215 7.17 7.95 -19.48
N LEU A 216 7.20 7.64 -18.20
CA LEU A 216 7.28 6.27 -17.70
C LEU A 216 5.87 5.75 -17.46
N PHE A 217 5.49 4.69 -18.17
CA PHE A 217 4.12 4.21 -18.20
C PHE A 217 4.00 2.80 -17.61
N SER A 218 3.26 2.70 -16.50
CA SER A 218 2.88 1.44 -15.88
C SER A 218 1.45 1.09 -16.28
N LEU A 219 1.29 0.07 -17.12
CA LEU A 219 0.01 -0.39 -17.67
C LEU A 219 -0.26 -1.83 -17.19
N GLU A 220 -1.39 -2.08 -16.51
CA GLU A 220 -1.75 -3.45 -16.07
C GLU A 220 -2.21 -4.32 -17.24
N GLU A 221 -3.07 -3.80 -18.10
CA GLU A 221 -3.58 -4.50 -19.29
C GLU A 221 -2.63 -4.29 -20.48
N LYS A 222 -1.55 -5.09 -20.54
CA LYS A 222 -0.46 -4.94 -21.53
C LYS A 222 -0.92 -5.05 -22.98
N ASP A 223 -1.98 -5.80 -23.26
CA ASP A 223 -2.62 -5.95 -24.57
C ASP A 223 -3.19 -4.62 -25.10
N LYS A 224 -3.54 -3.69 -24.22
CA LYS A 224 -4.01 -2.34 -24.57
C LYS A 224 -2.90 -1.34 -24.87
N ARG A 225 -1.61 -1.75 -24.84
CA ARG A 225 -0.49 -0.84 -25.09
C ARG A 225 -0.60 -0.07 -26.41
N HIS A 226 -1.17 -0.68 -27.44
CA HIS A 226 -1.33 -0.11 -28.77
C HIS A 226 -2.26 1.11 -28.82
N LEU A 227 -3.04 1.37 -27.77
CA LEU A 227 -3.95 2.53 -27.65
C LEU A 227 -3.23 3.81 -27.19
N TYR A 228 -2.01 3.71 -26.68
CA TYR A 228 -1.25 4.80 -26.08
C TYR A 228 -0.07 5.24 -26.96
N PRO A 229 0.45 6.46 -26.82
CA PRO A 229 1.59 6.97 -27.58
C PRO A 229 2.80 6.01 -27.57
N LYS A 230 3.41 5.81 -28.74
CA LYS A 230 4.50 4.85 -28.92
C LYS A 230 5.79 5.23 -28.21
N ASP A 231 6.03 6.53 -28.04
CA ASP A 231 7.20 7.12 -27.39
C ASP A 231 7.16 6.98 -25.86
N TRP A 232 6.03 6.63 -25.27
CA TRP A 232 5.95 6.36 -23.85
C TRP A 232 6.68 5.08 -23.47
N ILE A 233 7.57 5.16 -22.47
CA ILE A 233 8.40 4.06 -22.01
C ILE A 233 7.54 3.12 -21.14
N LEU A 234 7.16 1.97 -21.72
CA LEU A 234 6.39 0.97 -21.00
C LEU A 234 7.23 0.23 -19.95
N LEU A 235 6.85 0.34 -18.70
CA LEU A 235 7.52 -0.37 -17.61
C LEU A 235 7.18 -1.87 -17.61
N GLN A 236 8.22 -2.70 -17.46
CA GLN A 236 8.08 -4.15 -17.36
C GLN A 236 8.01 -4.58 -15.89
N GLU A 237 7.01 -5.35 -15.54
CA GLU A 237 6.81 -5.85 -14.19
C GLU A 237 7.55 -7.21 -13.96
N PRO A 238 8.06 -7.44 -12.75
CA PRO A 238 8.07 -6.56 -11.60
C PRO A 238 9.02 -5.37 -11.77
N ILE A 239 8.56 -4.16 -11.42
CA ILE A 239 9.37 -2.95 -11.47
C ILE A 239 10.23 -2.93 -10.20
N GLU A 240 11.53 -2.95 -10.37
CA GLU A 240 12.46 -2.78 -9.27
C GLU A 240 12.44 -1.34 -8.76
N ASP A 241 12.34 -1.18 -7.46
CA ASP A 241 12.37 0.11 -6.77
C ASP A 241 11.45 1.18 -7.41
N ILE A 242 10.18 0.81 -7.58
CA ILE A 242 9.17 1.68 -8.17
C ILE A 242 9.03 3.01 -7.40
N HIS A 243 9.25 2.99 -6.09
CA HIS A 243 9.10 4.18 -5.26
C HIS A 243 10.20 5.21 -5.53
N SER A 244 11.42 4.80 -5.86
CA SER A 244 12.46 5.72 -6.33
C SER A 244 12.13 6.32 -7.70
N LEU A 245 11.57 5.53 -8.63
CA LEU A 245 11.06 6.07 -9.90
C LEU A 245 9.94 7.09 -9.68
N ILE A 246 9.04 6.84 -8.72
CA ILE A 246 8.00 7.81 -8.38
C ILE A 246 8.62 9.05 -7.74
N TYR A 247 9.53 8.89 -6.79
CA TYR A 247 10.17 9.99 -6.06
C TYR A 247 10.84 11.02 -6.98
N TYR A 248 11.55 10.54 -8.00
CA TYR A 248 12.27 11.40 -8.94
C TYR A 248 11.41 11.92 -10.10
N SER A 249 10.16 11.51 -10.24
CA SER A 249 9.27 12.05 -11.29
C SER A 249 8.93 13.51 -11.04
N ALA A 250 8.60 14.26 -12.10
CA ALA A 250 8.04 15.61 -12.01
C ALA A 250 6.62 15.58 -11.43
N GLY A 251 5.88 14.49 -11.69
CA GLY A 251 4.55 14.25 -11.18
C GLY A 251 4.07 12.86 -11.52
N LEU A 252 3.05 12.39 -10.81
CA LEU A 252 2.42 11.11 -11.05
C LEU A 252 0.93 11.27 -11.31
N VAL A 253 0.45 10.61 -12.37
CA VAL A 253 -1.00 10.48 -12.66
C VAL A 253 -1.38 9.01 -12.61
N SER A 254 -2.40 8.67 -11.85
CA SER A 254 -2.84 7.28 -11.67
C SER A 254 -4.35 7.13 -11.71
N SER A 255 -4.82 6.12 -12.42
CA SER A 255 -6.21 5.64 -12.31
C SER A 255 -6.42 4.71 -11.11
N GLY A 256 -5.35 4.29 -10.43
CA GLY A 256 -5.37 3.52 -9.17
C GLY A 256 -5.01 4.40 -7.97
N ASP A 257 -5.71 4.18 -6.85
CA ASP A 257 -5.61 5.02 -5.65
C ASP A 257 -4.29 4.83 -4.87
N SER A 258 -3.81 3.60 -4.68
CA SER A 258 -2.64 3.33 -3.82
C SER A 258 -1.38 4.05 -4.31
N MET A 259 -1.07 3.96 -5.62
CA MET A 259 0.13 4.59 -6.19
C MET A 259 0.02 6.12 -6.22
N ALA A 260 -1.20 6.66 -6.39
CA ALA A 260 -1.42 8.10 -6.28
C ALA A 260 -1.14 8.61 -4.85
N ARG A 261 -1.56 7.84 -3.82
CA ARG A 261 -1.22 8.15 -2.43
C ARG A 261 0.28 8.02 -2.16
N GLU A 262 0.91 6.95 -2.65
CA GLU A 262 2.36 6.76 -2.52
C GLU A 262 3.14 7.97 -3.07
N ALA A 263 2.78 8.44 -4.26
CA ALA A 263 3.42 9.61 -4.86
C ALA A 263 3.21 10.89 -4.02
N ALA A 264 1.98 11.15 -3.60
CA ALA A 264 1.66 12.32 -2.77
C ALA A 264 2.45 12.31 -1.45
N LEU A 265 2.51 11.15 -0.77
CA LEU A 265 3.27 10.99 0.49
C LEU A 265 4.79 11.08 0.29
N LEU A 266 5.29 10.74 -0.89
CA LEU A 266 6.68 11.01 -1.27
C LEU A 266 6.94 12.48 -1.60
N GLY A 267 5.94 13.34 -1.51
CA GLY A 267 6.03 14.76 -1.82
C GLY A 267 6.04 15.06 -3.32
N VAL A 268 5.70 14.08 -4.15
CA VAL A 268 5.58 14.25 -5.61
C VAL A 268 4.18 14.77 -5.94
N PRO A 269 4.04 15.77 -6.81
CA PRO A 269 2.72 16.16 -7.31
C PRO A 269 1.95 14.96 -7.85
N ALA A 270 0.80 14.66 -7.28
CA ALA A 270 0.03 13.46 -7.61
C ALA A 270 -1.40 13.79 -8.01
N TYR A 271 -1.86 13.20 -9.11
CA TYR A 271 -3.24 13.35 -9.58
C TYR A 271 -3.92 11.98 -9.71
N TYR A 272 -5.03 11.82 -9.01
CA TYR A 272 -5.84 10.60 -9.02
C TYR A 272 -7.03 10.74 -9.99
N LEU A 273 -7.06 9.93 -11.03
CA LEU A 273 -8.11 9.90 -12.05
C LEU A 273 -9.27 8.93 -11.74
N GLY A 274 -9.15 8.15 -10.66
CA GLY A 274 -10.17 7.17 -10.31
C GLY A 274 -11.37 7.81 -9.59
N ILE A 275 -12.35 6.96 -9.23
CA ILE A 275 -13.63 7.37 -8.65
C ILE A 275 -13.71 7.27 -7.13
N ARG A 276 -12.67 6.74 -6.46
CA ARG A 276 -12.66 6.48 -5.01
C ARG A 276 -12.04 7.62 -4.20
N TYR A 277 -12.25 8.86 -4.60
CA TYR A 277 -11.63 10.01 -3.95
C TYR A 277 -12.14 10.24 -2.51
N ASP A 278 -13.37 9.82 -2.18
CA ASP A 278 -13.97 9.91 -0.84
C ASP A 278 -13.58 8.74 0.08
N MET A 279 -12.72 7.81 -0.37
CA MET A 279 -12.17 6.76 0.50
C MET A 279 -11.32 7.40 1.61
N PRO A 280 -11.45 6.98 2.89
CA PRO A 280 -10.76 7.63 4.02
C PRO A 280 -9.25 7.82 3.81
N ALA A 281 -8.55 6.83 3.30
CA ALA A 281 -7.12 6.95 3.03
C ALA A 281 -6.78 7.96 1.91
N ASN A 282 -7.65 8.11 0.89
CA ASN A 282 -7.47 9.11 -0.16
C ASN A 282 -7.73 10.51 0.37
N ALA A 283 -8.77 10.68 1.19
CA ALA A 283 -9.07 11.95 1.87
C ALA A 283 -7.94 12.36 2.83
N ALA A 284 -7.36 11.40 3.56
CA ALA A 284 -6.20 11.63 4.40
C ALA A 284 -4.98 12.11 3.59
N ALA A 285 -4.65 11.43 2.49
CA ALA A 285 -3.54 11.83 1.62
C ALA A 285 -3.78 13.19 0.95
N ALA A 286 -5.02 13.51 0.58
CA ALA A 286 -5.38 14.82 0.05
C ALA A 286 -5.18 15.93 1.09
N LYS A 287 -5.44 15.65 2.36
CA LYS A 287 -5.30 16.61 3.45
C LYS A 287 -3.84 16.88 3.83
N VAL A 288 -3.02 15.82 3.95
CA VAL A 288 -1.64 15.94 4.50
C VAL A 288 -0.58 16.04 3.43
N ALA A 289 -0.82 15.53 2.23
CA ALA A 289 0.15 15.40 1.15
C ALA A 289 -0.33 15.99 -0.18
N ASN A 290 -1.44 16.71 -0.17
CA ASN A 290 -1.99 17.41 -1.34
C ASN A 290 -2.25 16.51 -2.55
N LEU A 291 -2.80 15.31 -2.34
CA LEU A 291 -3.28 14.44 -3.41
C LEU A 291 -4.43 15.13 -4.16
N GLN A 292 -4.24 15.45 -5.43
CA GLN A 292 -5.25 16.09 -6.25
C GLN A 292 -6.12 15.07 -6.99
N ASN A 293 -7.33 15.47 -7.32
CA ASN A 293 -8.26 14.71 -8.15
C ASN A 293 -9.23 15.67 -8.87
N GLN A 294 -10.09 15.13 -9.73
CA GLN A 294 -11.02 15.94 -10.52
C GLN A 294 -12.03 16.79 -9.71
N LYS A 295 -12.20 16.52 -8.39
CA LYS A 295 -13.02 17.36 -7.50
C LYS A 295 -12.22 18.53 -6.91
N THR A 296 -10.90 18.39 -6.78
CA THR A 296 -10.04 19.35 -6.08
C THR A 296 -9.28 20.27 -7.03
N ALA A 297 -8.98 19.81 -8.26
CA ALA A 297 -8.26 20.60 -9.25
C ALA A 297 -8.63 20.18 -10.67
N ASP A 298 -8.69 21.16 -11.57
CA ASP A 298 -8.70 20.90 -13.00
C ASP A 298 -7.36 20.31 -13.46
N PHE A 299 -7.40 19.24 -14.28
CA PHE A 299 -6.20 18.52 -14.68
C PHE A 299 -5.23 19.38 -15.51
N ALA A 300 -5.74 20.20 -16.43
CA ALA A 300 -4.89 21.08 -17.26
C ALA A 300 -4.16 22.13 -16.40
N THR A 301 -4.83 22.64 -15.37
CA THR A 301 -4.22 23.54 -14.38
C THR A 301 -3.16 22.82 -13.55
N TRP A 302 -3.45 21.58 -13.13
CA TRP A 302 -2.49 20.77 -12.39
C TRP A 302 -1.22 20.50 -13.19
N VAL A 303 -1.36 20.16 -14.49
CA VAL A 303 -0.22 19.94 -15.41
C VAL A 303 0.67 21.17 -15.51
N LYS A 304 0.12 22.36 -15.65
CA LYS A 304 0.90 23.62 -15.70
C LYS A 304 1.75 23.83 -14.45
N ASN A 305 1.28 23.37 -13.30
CA ASN A 305 2.01 23.48 -12.03
C ASN A 305 3.18 22.48 -11.91
N LEU A 306 3.38 21.59 -12.88
CA LEU A 306 4.55 20.69 -12.93
C LEU A 306 5.80 21.40 -13.51
N GLU A 307 5.66 22.60 -14.08
CA GLU A 307 6.74 23.40 -14.64
C GLU A 307 7.49 24.18 -13.52
N VAL A 308 8.02 23.44 -12.55
CA VAL A 308 8.84 24.01 -11.47
C VAL A 308 10.28 23.54 -11.65
N GLU A 309 11.25 24.41 -11.37
CA GLU A 309 12.66 24.03 -11.37
C GLU A 309 12.90 22.81 -10.44
N ALA A 310 13.70 21.86 -10.91
CA ALA A 310 13.94 20.59 -10.22
C ALA A 310 14.41 20.79 -8.77
N LYS A 311 15.27 21.79 -8.52
CA LYS A 311 15.79 22.09 -7.17
C LYS A 311 14.70 22.60 -6.22
N GLU A 312 13.80 23.46 -6.69
CA GLU A 312 12.67 23.95 -5.89
C GLU A 312 11.68 22.83 -5.59
N ALA A 313 11.40 21.97 -6.58
CA ALA A 313 10.55 20.80 -6.41
C ALA A 313 11.12 19.84 -5.36
N GLU A 314 12.44 19.60 -5.35
CA GLU A 314 13.10 18.76 -4.37
C GLU A 314 13.01 19.33 -2.95
N GLN A 315 13.23 20.63 -2.77
CA GLN A 315 13.12 21.29 -1.46
C GLN A 315 11.70 21.18 -0.90
N LYS A 316 10.69 21.46 -1.72
CA LYS A 316 9.27 21.30 -1.32
C LYS A 316 8.94 19.86 -0.95
N GLN A 317 9.47 18.91 -1.72
CA GLN A 317 9.29 17.48 -1.48
C GLN A 317 9.87 17.03 -0.14
N LEU A 318 11.10 17.45 0.17
CA LEU A 318 11.75 17.14 1.45
C LEU A 318 11.00 17.77 2.63
N ALA A 319 10.61 19.03 2.52
CA ALA A 319 9.87 19.73 3.57
C ALA A 319 8.52 19.06 3.86
N LEU A 320 7.79 18.66 2.81
CA LEU A 320 6.52 17.96 2.96
C LEU A 320 6.70 16.60 3.64
N ARG A 321 7.69 15.82 3.24
CA ARG A 321 7.98 14.51 3.86
C ARG A 321 8.36 14.65 5.33
N GLN A 322 9.14 15.68 5.69
CA GLN A 322 9.47 15.96 7.09
C GLN A 322 8.20 16.32 7.88
N HIS A 323 7.35 17.20 7.34
CA HIS A 323 6.09 17.56 7.98
C HIS A 323 5.19 16.34 8.23
N ILE A 324 5.06 15.44 7.24
CA ILE A 324 4.28 14.19 7.40
C ILE A 324 4.89 13.31 8.49
N ASP A 325 6.23 13.20 8.56
CA ASP A 325 6.93 12.39 9.58
C ASP A 325 6.71 12.94 11.00
N GLU A 326 6.57 14.24 11.14
CA GLU A 326 6.22 14.89 12.41
C GLU A 326 4.75 14.65 12.82
N GLU A 327 3.84 14.54 11.83
CA GLU A 327 2.42 14.33 12.05
C GLU A 327 2.05 12.87 12.30
N PHE A 328 2.70 11.94 11.59
CA PHE A 328 2.35 10.52 11.61
C PHE A 328 3.10 9.74 12.69
N ILE A 329 2.46 8.72 13.20
CA ILE A 329 3.13 7.74 14.08
C ILE A 329 4.01 6.79 13.27
N ASP A 330 5.07 6.28 13.89
CA ASP A 330 5.83 5.14 13.37
C ASP A 330 5.02 3.84 13.60
N ILE A 331 4.28 3.42 12.58
CA ILE A 331 3.43 2.23 12.64
C ILE A 331 4.23 0.94 12.85
N ASN A 332 5.48 0.89 12.40
CA ASN A 332 6.33 -0.29 12.60
C ASN A 332 6.76 -0.40 14.06
N ALA A 333 7.15 0.73 14.68
CA ALA A 333 7.41 0.77 16.11
C ALA A 333 6.16 0.40 16.94
N TYR A 334 4.97 0.85 16.50
CA TYR A 334 3.71 0.46 17.10
C TYR A 334 3.47 -1.05 17.04
N MET A 335 3.66 -1.69 15.87
CA MET A 335 3.54 -3.14 15.74
C MET A 335 4.57 -3.90 16.58
N MET A 336 5.80 -3.40 16.66
CA MET A 336 6.83 -3.97 17.56
C MET A 336 6.40 -3.92 19.01
N ALA A 337 5.84 -2.79 19.47
CA ALA A 337 5.36 -2.64 20.84
C ALA A 337 4.20 -3.60 21.17
N LEU A 338 3.30 -3.87 20.22
CA LEU A 338 2.26 -4.90 20.39
C LEU A 338 2.88 -6.30 20.61
N VAL A 339 3.93 -6.64 19.87
CA VAL A 339 4.65 -7.92 20.03
C VAL A 339 5.36 -7.98 21.39
N GLU A 340 5.97 -6.90 21.81
CA GLU A 340 6.70 -6.81 23.08
C GLU A 340 5.78 -6.56 24.29
N LYS A 341 4.46 -6.42 24.06
CA LYS A 341 3.45 -6.14 25.11
C LYS A 341 3.72 -4.84 25.89
N VAL A 342 4.30 -3.86 25.21
CA VAL A 342 4.54 -2.54 25.80
C VAL A 342 3.22 -1.77 25.83
N LYS A 343 2.98 -1.00 26.91
CA LYS A 343 1.82 -0.11 27.00
C LYS A 343 1.93 0.99 25.95
N ILE A 344 0.94 1.06 25.07
CA ILE A 344 0.84 2.08 24.04
C ILE A 344 -0.31 3.00 24.40
N ARG A 345 -0.11 4.30 24.29
CA ARG A 345 -1.22 5.27 24.36
C ARG A 345 -1.90 5.33 22.99
N PRO A 346 -3.15 4.82 22.83
CA PRO A 346 -3.92 4.98 21.61
C PRO A 346 -4.42 6.43 21.59
N ILE A 347 -4.36 7.16 20.47
CA ILE A 347 -4.51 8.47 20.60
C ILE A 347 -4.87 9.31 19.43
N ASN A 348 -5.70 10.29 19.68
CA ASN A 348 -5.82 11.53 18.93
C ASN A 348 -4.51 12.37 18.92
N GLU A 349 -3.56 11.99 19.71
CA GLU A 349 -2.18 12.46 19.81
C GLU A 349 -1.27 11.42 19.21
N LYS A 350 -0.05 11.74 18.83
CA LYS A 350 0.98 10.78 18.39
C LYS A 350 1.04 9.61 19.37
N CYS A 351 0.98 8.37 18.87
CA CYS A 351 1.18 7.21 19.72
C CYS A 351 2.57 7.28 20.33
N THR A 352 2.62 7.42 21.65
CA THR A 352 3.86 7.36 22.40
C THR A 352 3.99 5.95 22.97
N ILE A 353 5.07 5.26 22.63
CA ILE A 353 5.44 4.01 23.28
C ILE A 353 6.01 4.39 24.64
N ILE A 354 5.43 3.84 25.70
CA ILE A 354 5.88 4.05 27.07
C ILE A 354 6.70 2.83 27.51
#